data_22df2854395b2f51c9bbd4d8521e6e8b
#
_entry.id   22df2854395b2f51c9bbd4d8521e6e8b
#
_cell.length_a   1.000
_cell.length_b   1.000
_cell.length_c   1.000
_cell.angle_alpha   90.00
_cell.angle_beta   90.00
_cell.angle_gamma   90.00
#
_symmetry.space_group_name_H-M   'P 1'
#
loop_
_entity.id
_entity.type
_entity.pdbx_description
1 polymer ?
#
loop_
_entity_poly.entity_id
_entity_poly.type
_entity_poly.pdbx_seq_one_letter_code
_entity_poly.pdbx_strand_id
1 'polypeptide(L)'
;MSSDILRGRRDESRFIRESLDAVDPIRHGRRTGLEAPWEEVLEVKSAAQEPLRAEQWHIILSALGGISPETKNYLREIIADPQFHGVSNGQILLEYTTAVLARELCELEITWHRQGKIPFAIPGFGHELVGVAIERYLRQSDAVYPYYRQEVNDLMRGGTVKELLLLTAQKEGDPHSGGRVLAGHPASAWKNELPVISNVGANALTSVGIAQGLKLRRLQGKETEVWERFDAPDAISVCHVGDASMAEGEVGEALQEAVKNGGCPFVLVVHNNGSGISTDVREGSVAGDPIALARGLAQYGLKIIEVDGTDVQGVFDACRDAVEYSRKEGKPALLHVHHLYK
;
A
#
# COMPACT_ATOMS: atom_id res chain seq x y z
N MET A 1 16.54 3.68 34.28
CA MET A 1 16.34 3.10 32.90
C MET A 1 15.27 3.79 32.07
N SER A 2 14.72 4.92 32.51
CA SER A 2 13.56 5.56 31.82
C SER A 2 13.91 6.88 31.08
N SER A 3 15.08 7.46 31.27
CA SER A 3 15.41 8.77 30.67
C SER A 3 16.12 8.70 29.31
N ASP A 4 16.80 7.62 29.01
CA ASP A 4 17.59 7.49 27.78
C ASP A 4 16.75 7.06 26.56
N ILE A 5 15.67 6.29 26.80
CA ILE A 5 14.71 5.93 25.76
C ILE A 5 13.93 7.16 25.26
N LEU A 6 13.67 8.13 26.14
CA LEU A 6 12.97 9.37 25.77
C LEU A 6 13.88 10.40 25.06
N ARG A 7 15.19 10.31 25.23
CA ARG A 7 16.15 11.16 24.50
C ARG A 7 16.32 10.72 23.05
N GLY A 8 16.44 9.42 22.78
CA GLY A 8 16.51 8.91 21.41
C GLY A 8 15.30 9.32 20.56
N ARG A 9 14.08 9.18 21.10
CA ARG A 9 12.83 9.55 20.40
C ARG A 9 12.70 11.05 20.08
N ARG A 10 13.35 11.95 20.84
CA ARG A 10 13.34 13.40 20.53
C ARG A 10 14.22 13.76 19.34
N ASP A 11 15.31 13.05 19.13
CA ASP A 11 16.19 13.28 17.99
C ASP A 11 15.58 12.74 16.69
N GLU A 12 14.88 11.60 16.73
CA GLU A 12 14.15 11.03 15.60
C GLU A 12 13.01 11.94 15.13
N SER A 13 12.23 12.51 16.04
CA SER A 13 11.16 13.46 15.69
C SER A 13 11.68 14.78 15.10
N ARG A 14 12.89 15.18 15.44
CA ARG A 14 13.58 16.31 14.83
C ARG A 14 14.03 15.99 13.41
N PHE A 15 14.55 14.79 13.18
CA PHE A 15 14.95 14.29 11.86
C PHE A 15 13.77 14.28 10.88
N ILE A 16 12.58 13.79 11.29
CA ILE A 16 11.38 13.79 10.46
C ILE A 16 10.95 15.22 10.12
N ARG A 17 11.02 16.18 11.04
CA ARG A 17 10.71 17.60 10.76
C ARG A 17 11.68 18.22 9.75
N GLU A 18 12.97 17.97 9.88
CA GLU A 18 13.99 18.47 8.97
C GLU A 18 13.84 17.83 7.56
N SER A 19 13.40 16.56 7.48
CA SER A 19 13.07 15.88 6.23
C SER A 19 11.81 16.43 5.55
N LEU A 20 10.81 16.84 6.33
CA LEU A 20 9.60 17.49 5.83
C LEU A 20 9.87 18.87 5.22
N ASP A 21 10.78 19.64 5.82
CA ASP A 21 11.19 20.96 5.33
C ASP A 21 12.05 20.86 4.04
N ALA A 22 12.79 19.75 3.87
CA ALA A 22 13.62 19.51 2.70
C ALA A 22 12.83 19.13 1.42
N VAL A 23 11.59 18.64 1.57
CA VAL A 23 10.75 18.17 0.44
C VAL A 23 10.00 19.31 -0.28
N ASP A 24 9.81 20.47 0.35
CA ASP A 24 9.03 21.59 -0.18
C ASP A 24 9.61 22.28 -1.44
N PRO A 25 10.94 22.36 -1.69
CA PRO A 25 11.49 23.02 -2.87
C PRO A 25 11.23 22.28 -4.20
N ILE A 26 10.94 20.99 -4.16
CA ILE A 26 10.93 20.12 -5.35
C ILE A 26 9.62 20.27 -6.15
N ARG A 27 8.50 20.61 -5.49
CA ARG A 27 7.16 20.73 -6.14
C ARG A 27 6.93 21.98 -6.97
N HIS A 28 7.68 23.06 -6.77
CA HIS A 28 7.41 24.35 -7.41
C HIS A 28 8.30 24.67 -8.60
N GLY A 29 8.96 23.70 -9.23
CA GLY A 29 9.68 23.89 -10.50
C GLY A 29 10.83 24.88 -10.43
N ARG A 30 11.29 25.26 -9.24
CA ARG A 30 12.51 26.05 -9.09
C ARG A 30 13.69 25.11 -9.00
N ARG A 31 14.35 24.92 -10.12
CA ARG A 31 15.67 24.29 -10.21
C ARG A 31 16.63 25.05 -9.31
N THR A 32 16.87 24.55 -8.11
CA THR A 32 17.99 24.99 -7.28
C THR A 32 19.12 24.00 -7.52
N GLY A 33 20.33 24.49 -7.75
CA GLY A 33 21.56 23.81 -8.22
C GLY A 33 22.04 22.52 -7.54
N LEU A 34 21.14 21.62 -7.24
CA LEU A 34 21.38 20.23 -6.83
C LEU A 34 21.18 19.26 -8.01
N GLU A 35 21.35 19.77 -9.22
CA GLU A 35 21.19 19.01 -10.46
C GLU A 35 22.44 18.18 -10.71
N ALA A 36 22.77 17.14 -10.12
CA ALA A 36 23.69 16.26 -10.82
C ALA A 36 24.06 14.88 -10.23
N PRO A 37 23.91 14.48 -8.98
CA PRO A 37 24.43 13.14 -8.66
C PRO A 37 23.42 11.99 -8.83
N TRP A 38 22.18 12.25 -9.14
CA TRP A 38 21.16 11.19 -9.11
C TRP A 38 20.65 10.70 -10.47
N GLU A 39 20.88 11.43 -11.54
CA GLU A 39 20.67 10.89 -12.88
C GLU A 39 21.60 9.69 -13.15
N GLU A 40 22.81 9.68 -12.60
CA GLU A 40 23.74 8.55 -12.67
C GLU A 40 23.28 7.34 -11.83
N VAL A 41 22.52 7.55 -10.74
CA VAL A 41 21.99 6.47 -9.88
C VAL A 41 20.76 5.81 -10.51
N LEU A 42 20.02 6.54 -11.37
CA LEU A 42 18.87 6.02 -12.10
C LEU A 42 19.24 5.04 -13.23
N GLU A 43 20.50 5.01 -13.66
CA GLU A 43 20.99 4.09 -14.70
C GLU A 43 21.35 2.67 -14.19
N VAL A 44 21.21 2.38 -12.90
CA VAL A 44 21.42 1.02 -12.38
C VAL A 44 20.28 0.14 -12.87
N LYS A 45 20.44 -0.43 -14.04
CA LYS A 45 19.53 -1.43 -14.61
C LYS A 45 19.63 -2.71 -13.80
N SER A 46 18.62 -3.01 -13.02
CA SER A 46 18.42 -4.35 -12.50
C SER A 46 18.07 -5.30 -13.67
N ALA A 47 18.76 -6.38 -13.80
CA ALA A 47 18.64 -7.31 -14.94
C ALA A 47 17.29 -8.06 -15.01
N ALA A 48 16.34 -7.83 -14.10
CA ALA A 48 15.11 -8.60 -13.99
C ALA A 48 13.85 -7.82 -13.57
N GLN A 49 13.92 -6.51 -13.26
CA GLN A 49 12.76 -5.72 -12.85
C GLN A 49 12.84 -4.30 -13.42
N GLU A 50 11.68 -3.65 -13.61
CA GLU A 50 11.64 -2.24 -13.95
C GLU A 50 12.45 -1.42 -12.94
N PRO A 51 13.27 -0.44 -13.39
CA PRO A 51 14.04 0.39 -12.48
C PRO A 51 13.09 1.10 -11.49
N LEU A 52 13.53 1.26 -10.25
CA LEU A 52 12.81 2.05 -9.27
C LEU A 52 12.45 3.41 -9.87
N ARG A 53 11.18 3.79 -9.76
CA ARG A 53 10.70 5.08 -10.28
C ARG A 53 11.35 6.23 -9.52
N ALA A 54 11.51 7.37 -10.17
CA ALA A 54 12.13 8.56 -9.57
C ALA A 54 11.50 8.94 -8.22
N GLU A 55 10.17 8.77 -8.07
CA GLU A 55 9.43 9.03 -6.85
C GLU A 55 9.82 8.08 -5.71
N GLN A 56 10.08 6.82 -6.02
CA GLN A 56 10.51 5.82 -5.05
C GLN A 56 11.92 6.10 -4.52
N TRP A 57 12.80 6.60 -5.39
CA TRP A 57 14.12 7.06 -4.97
C TRP A 57 14.07 8.26 -4.01
N HIS A 58 13.06 9.11 -4.11
CA HIS A 58 12.90 10.22 -3.16
C HIS A 58 12.70 9.76 -1.72
N ILE A 59 11.96 8.67 -1.49
CA ILE A 59 11.77 8.10 -0.15
C ILE A 59 13.11 7.66 0.42
N ILE A 60 13.90 6.90 -0.35
CA ILE A 60 15.23 6.44 0.07
C ILE A 60 16.16 7.63 0.35
N LEU A 61 16.21 8.59 -0.57
CA LEU A 61 17.12 9.73 -0.47
C LEU A 61 16.74 10.69 0.66
N SER A 62 15.44 10.86 0.95
CA SER A 62 14.97 11.66 2.07
C SER A 62 15.36 11.00 3.41
N ALA A 63 15.21 9.69 3.52
CA ALA A 63 15.68 8.93 4.68
C ALA A 63 17.20 8.97 4.85
N LEU A 64 17.96 9.20 3.76
CA LEU A 64 19.42 9.26 3.74
C LEU A 64 19.98 10.69 3.89
N GLY A 65 19.14 11.70 4.07
CA GLY A 65 19.53 13.12 4.10
C GLY A 65 20.60 13.52 5.12
N GLY A 66 20.74 12.78 6.23
CA GLY A 66 21.72 13.02 7.28
C GLY A 66 22.96 12.12 7.25
N ILE A 67 23.14 11.31 6.20
CA ILE A 67 24.18 10.25 6.16
C ILE A 67 25.47 10.73 5.53
N SER A 68 26.62 10.25 6.06
CA SER A 68 27.95 10.62 5.55
C SER A 68 28.16 10.20 4.08
N PRO A 69 29.06 10.87 3.32
CA PRO A 69 29.40 10.47 1.96
C PRO A 69 29.88 9.01 1.86
N GLU A 70 30.62 8.52 2.85
CA GLU A 70 31.11 7.14 2.89
C GLU A 70 29.95 6.15 3.00
N THR A 71 28.98 6.43 3.88
CA THR A 71 27.78 5.60 4.03
C THR A 71 26.94 5.64 2.77
N LYS A 72 26.83 6.79 2.09
CA LYS A 72 26.14 6.88 0.79
C LYS A 72 26.81 6.02 -0.28
N ASN A 73 28.13 5.99 -0.35
CA ASN A 73 28.86 5.12 -1.28
C ASN A 73 28.65 3.63 -0.94
N TYR A 74 28.75 3.27 0.32
CA TYR A 74 28.48 1.90 0.78
C TYR A 74 27.05 1.44 0.43
N LEU A 75 26.05 2.31 0.61
CA LEU A 75 24.67 2.02 0.23
C LEU A 75 24.49 1.87 -1.29
N ARG A 76 25.23 2.66 -2.11
CA ARG A 76 25.24 2.48 -3.57
C ARG A 76 25.78 1.12 -3.99
N GLU A 77 26.84 0.63 -3.34
CA GLU A 77 27.39 -0.70 -3.60
C GLU A 77 26.40 -1.79 -3.21
N ILE A 78 25.73 -1.68 -2.05
CA ILE A 78 24.67 -2.61 -1.64
C ILE A 78 23.49 -2.58 -2.61
N ILE A 79 23.06 -1.38 -3.05
CA ILE A 79 21.94 -1.23 -3.98
C ILE A 79 22.24 -1.87 -5.34
N ALA A 80 23.49 -1.86 -5.79
CA ALA A 80 23.92 -2.41 -7.06
C ALA A 80 24.03 -3.94 -7.08
N ASP A 81 24.02 -4.61 -5.92
CA ASP A 81 24.23 -6.06 -5.83
C ASP A 81 22.88 -6.82 -5.82
N PRO A 82 22.59 -7.68 -6.83
CA PRO A 82 21.39 -8.50 -6.85
C PRO A 82 21.56 -9.70 -5.93
N GLN A 83 21.12 -9.66 -4.67
CA GLN A 83 21.44 -10.73 -3.72
C GLN A 83 20.29 -11.45 -3.03
N PHE A 84 19.04 -11.11 -3.16
CA PHE A 84 17.98 -11.79 -2.42
C PHE A 84 16.81 -12.22 -3.33
N HIS A 85 16.68 -13.52 -3.62
CA HIS A 85 15.56 -14.08 -4.41
C HIS A 85 15.19 -13.29 -5.69
N GLY A 86 16.19 -12.75 -6.40
CA GLY A 86 15.98 -11.96 -7.61
C GLY A 86 15.51 -10.52 -7.37
N VAL A 87 15.54 -10.05 -6.13
CA VAL A 87 15.18 -8.67 -5.74
C VAL A 87 16.45 -7.88 -5.44
N SER A 88 16.58 -6.69 -5.99
CA SER A 88 17.73 -5.82 -5.69
C SER A 88 17.71 -5.36 -4.23
N ASN A 89 18.91 -5.16 -3.65
CA ASN A 89 19.04 -4.60 -2.32
C ASN A 89 18.39 -3.20 -2.21
N GLY A 90 18.38 -2.45 -3.31
CA GLY A 90 17.67 -1.16 -3.39
C GLY A 90 16.16 -1.28 -3.18
N GLN A 91 15.55 -2.30 -3.76
CA GLN A 91 14.12 -2.58 -3.57
C GLN A 91 13.83 -2.97 -2.11
N ILE A 92 14.65 -3.83 -1.51
CA ILE A 92 14.50 -4.22 -0.11
C ILE A 92 14.67 -3.00 0.82
N LEU A 93 15.65 -2.14 0.54
CA LEU A 93 15.86 -0.92 1.32
C LEU A 93 14.68 0.05 1.20
N LEU A 94 14.13 0.23 0.00
CA LEU A 94 12.93 1.03 -0.23
C LEU A 94 11.75 0.52 0.61
N GLU A 95 11.48 -0.75 0.53
CA GLU A 95 10.35 -1.40 1.22
C GLU A 95 10.50 -1.31 2.74
N TYR A 96 11.69 -1.61 3.26
CA TYR A 96 11.98 -1.47 4.68
C TYR A 96 11.83 -0.02 5.15
N THR A 97 12.43 0.93 4.41
CA THR A 97 12.35 2.36 4.75
C THR A 97 10.90 2.86 4.71
N THR A 98 10.12 2.43 3.71
CA THR A 98 8.71 2.80 3.60
C THR A 98 7.89 2.24 4.76
N ALA A 99 8.12 0.98 5.14
CA ALA A 99 7.44 0.36 6.28
C ALA A 99 7.76 1.08 7.60
N VAL A 100 9.04 1.42 7.84
CA VAL A 100 9.46 2.20 9.01
C VAL A 100 8.84 3.59 9.00
N LEU A 101 8.84 4.27 7.86
CA LEU A 101 8.25 5.60 7.71
C LEU A 101 6.74 5.60 8.01
N ALA A 102 6.01 4.61 7.51
CA ALA A 102 4.58 4.45 7.80
C ALA A 102 4.34 4.21 9.31
N ARG A 103 5.22 3.43 9.96
CA ARG A 103 5.18 3.21 11.40
C ARG A 103 5.34 4.51 12.18
N GLU A 104 6.34 5.31 11.84
CA GLU A 104 6.62 6.60 12.48
C GLU A 104 5.49 7.62 12.27
N LEU A 105 4.86 7.60 11.08
CA LEU A 105 3.64 8.40 10.80
C LEU A 105 2.51 8.02 11.75
N CYS A 106 2.22 6.74 11.90
CA CYS A 106 1.18 6.28 12.82
C CYS A 106 1.46 6.71 14.27
N GLU A 107 2.72 6.64 14.75
CA GLU A 107 3.10 7.10 16.08
C GLU A 107 2.89 8.62 16.25
N LEU A 108 3.23 9.39 15.21
CA LEU A 108 3.01 10.83 15.20
C LEU A 108 1.52 11.17 15.22
N GLU A 109 0.71 10.49 14.43
CA GLU A 109 -0.74 10.67 14.39
C GLU A 109 -1.40 10.37 15.73
N ILE A 110 -1.04 9.27 16.38
CA ILE A 110 -1.52 8.96 17.74
C ILE A 110 -1.14 10.09 18.71
N THR A 111 0.08 10.59 18.61
CA THR A 111 0.55 11.71 19.44
C THR A 111 -0.26 12.98 19.18
N TRP A 112 -0.52 13.30 17.92
CA TRP A 112 -1.34 14.46 17.55
C TRP A 112 -2.81 14.32 17.98
N HIS A 113 -3.35 13.11 17.87
CA HIS A 113 -4.70 12.83 18.36
C HIS A 113 -4.81 13.04 19.87
N ARG A 114 -3.86 12.47 20.65
CA ARG A 114 -3.81 12.67 22.12
C ARG A 114 -3.63 14.14 22.52
N GLN A 115 -3.02 14.95 21.65
CA GLN A 115 -2.86 16.39 21.85
C GLN A 115 -4.06 17.21 21.35
N GLY A 116 -5.10 16.59 20.81
CA GLY A 116 -6.26 17.26 20.21
C GLY A 116 -5.96 18.03 18.91
N LYS A 117 -4.82 17.74 18.24
CA LYS A 117 -4.42 18.39 16.99
C LYS A 117 -5.12 17.82 15.77
N ILE A 118 -5.49 16.55 15.83
CA ILE A 118 -6.27 15.86 14.81
C ILE A 118 -7.47 15.17 15.45
N PRO A 119 -8.60 15.05 14.73
CA PRO A 119 -9.82 14.51 15.32
C PRO A 119 -9.79 12.98 15.47
N PHE A 120 -8.95 12.30 14.69
CA PHE A 120 -8.99 10.85 14.57
C PHE A 120 -7.63 10.29 14.16
N ALA A 121 -7.27 9.12 14.68
CA ALA A 121 -6.09 8.35 14.27
C ALA A 121 -6.40 6.86 14.34
N ILE A 122 -6.11 6.14 13.26
CA ILE A 122 -6.20 4.68 13.21
C ILE A 122 -4.85 4.13 12.78
N PRO A 123 -4.02 3.68 13.72
CA PRO A 123 -2.67 3.21 13.40
C PRO A 123 -2.70 1.93 12.57
N GLY A 124 -1.77 1.83 11.62
CA GLY A 124 -1.54 0.67 10.78
C GLY A 124 -0.50 -0.31 11.33
N PHE A 125 -0.24 -0.30 12.62
CA PHE A 125 0.78 -1.14 13.24
C PHE A 125 0.61 -2.62 12.89
N GLY A 126 1.69 -3.23 12.39
CA GLY A 126 1.73 -4.64 12.00
C GLY A 126 1.13 -4.95 10.63
N HIS A 127 0.57 -3.95 9.93
CA HIS A 127 0.03 -4.12 8.58
C HIS A 127 1.03 -3.69 7.49
N GLU A 128 2.16 -3.08 7.85
CA GLU A 128 3.11 -2.47 6.93
C GLU A 128 3.71 -3.48 5.95
N LEU A 129 4.02 -4.69 6.44
CA LEU A 129 4.59 -5.75 5.61
C LEU A 129 3.66 -6.13 4.45
N VAL A 130 2.36 -6.24 4.70
CA VAL A 130 1.38 -6.60 3.67
C VAL A 130 1.32 -5.52 2.59
N GLY A 131 1.36 -4.25 2.99
CA GLY A 131 1.35 -3.11 2.07
C GLY A 131 2.58 -3.09 1.16
N VAL A 132 3.80 -3.17 1.71
CA VAL A 132 5.02 -3.19 0.89
C VAL A 132 5.08 -4.43 0.01
N ALA A 133 4.65 -5.59 0.51
CA ALA A 133 4.73 -6.85 -0.22
C ALA A 133 3.79 -6.87 -1.43
N ILE A 134 2.56 -6.39 -1.29
CA ILE A 134 1.61 -6.37 -2.42
C ILE A 134 2.04 -5.33 -3.46
N GLU A 135 2.46 -4.13 -3.04
CA GLU A 135 2.88 -3.05 -3.93
C GLU A 135 4.12 -3.40 -4.76
N ARG A 136 4.99 -4.31 -4.30
CA ARG A 136 6.12 -4.84 -5.09
C ARG A 136 5.66 -5.43 -6.43
N TYR A 137 4.49 -6.07 -6.47
CA TYR A 137 3.98 -6.79 -7.64
C TYR A 137 2.90 -6.00 -8.40
N LEU A 138 2.45 -4.88 -7.86
CA LEU A 138 1.51 -4.00 -8.51
C LEU A 138 2.20 -3.02 -9.47
N ARG A 139 1.46 -2.62 -10.49
CA ARG A 139 1.88 -1.61 -11.46
C ARG A 139 1.09 -0.33 -11.24
N GLN A 140 1.59 0.77 -11.74
CA GLN A 140 0.87 2.04 -11.70
C GLN A 140 -0.50 1.97 -12.41
N SER A 141 -0.61 1.10 -13.42
CA SER A 141 -1.86 0.85 -14.14
C SER A 141 -2.89 0.02 -13.37
N ASP A 142 -2.53 -0.61 -12.26
CA ASP A 142 -3.47 -1.37 -11.43
C ASP A 142 -4.28 -0.41 -10.54
N ALA A 143 -5.58 -0.68 -10.46
CA ALA A 143 -6.49 0.07 -9.60
C ALA A 143 -6.43 -0.45 -8.16
N VAL A 144 -6.22 0.42 -7.17
CA VAL A 144 -6.11 0.01 -5.78
C VAL A 144 -7.10 0.78 -4.90
N TYR A 145 -7.89 0.04 -4.13
CA TYR A 145 -8.55 0.55 -2.94
C TYR A 145 -7.67 0.25 -1.73
N PRO A 146 -6.89 1.22 -1.22
CA PRO A 146 -6.03 1.00 -0.07
C PRO A 146 -6.85 0.75 1.19
N TYR A 147 -6.23 0.11 2.17
CA TYR A 147 -6.81 -0.04 3.49
C TYR A 147 -6.56 1.22 4.31
N TYR A 148 -7.54 1.65 5.07
CA TYR A 148 -7.42 2.86 5.90
C TYR A 148 -6.33 2.82 6.98
N ARG A 149 -5.72 1.64 7.23
CA ARG A 149 -4.56 1.45 8.10
C ARG A 149 -3.24 1.36 7.32
N GLN A 150 -3.23 1.71 6.02
CA GLN A 150 -2.07 1.47 5.17
C GLN A 150 -1.62 2.71 4.41
N GLU A 151 -0.96 3.62 5.11
CA GLU A 151 -0.21 4.73 4.50
C GLU A 151 0.90 4.22 3.56
N VAL A 152 1.32 2.97 3.76
CA VAL A 152 2.32 2.29 2.94
C VAL A 152 1.94 2.27 1.46
N ASN A 153 0.68 1.96 1.11
CA ASN A 153 0.25 1.91 -0.28
C ASN A 153 0.43 3.27 -0.96
N ASP A 154 0.00 4.35 -0.30
CA ASP A 154 0.16 5.71 -0.82
C ASP A 154 1.65 6.08 -1.00
N LEU A 155 2.49 5.79 0.01
CA LEU A 155 3.93 6.04 -0.05
C LEU A 155 4.60 5.23 -1.17
N MET A 156 4.33 3.93 -1.28
CA MET A 156 4.89 3.07 -2.32
C MET A 156 4.48 3.51 -3.73
N ARG A 157 3.32 4.17 -3.86
CA ARG A 157 2.83 4.74 -5.12
C ARG A 157 3.30 6.17 -5.37
N GLY A 158 4.25 6.69 -4.58
CA GLY A 158 4.87 8.00 -4.75
C GLY A 158 4.18 9.12 -3.99
N GLY A 159 3.30 8.81 -3.03
CA GLY A 159 2.79 9.76 -2.06
C GLY A 159 3.87 10.29 -1.13
N THR A 160 3.63 11.42 -0.52
CA THR A 160 4.57 12.05 0.40
C THR A 160 4.03 12.07 1.83
N VAL A 161 4.93 12.03 2.81
CA VAL A 161 4.58 12.22 4.23
C VAL A 161 3.76 13.49 4.45
N LYS A 162 4.10 14.58 3.75
CA LYS A 162 3.37 15.85 3.83
C LYS A 162 1.92 15.70 3.38
N GLU A 163 1.67 14.97 2.29
CA GLU A 163 0.30 14.72 1.79
C GLU A 163 -0.51 13.93 2.80
N LEU A 164 0.06 12.86 3.34
CA LEU A 164 -0.59 12.03 4.36
C LEU A 164 -0.89 12.82 5.64
N LEU A 165 0.05 13.65 6.12
CA LEU A 165 -0.17 14.49 7.28
C LEU A 165 -1.21 15.59 7.04
N LEU A 166 -1.29 16.15 5.82
CA LEU A 166 -2.32 17.10 5.44
C LEU A 166 -3.71 16.43 5.38
N LEU A 167 -3.79 15.20 4.84
CA LEU A 167 -4.99 14.38 4.83
C LEU A 167 -5.46 14.10 6.27
N THR A 168 -4.58 13.56 7.11
CA THR A 168 -4.89 13.22 8.51
C THR A 168 -5.29 14.43 9.33
N ALA A 169 -4.63 15.57 9.11
CA ALA A 169 -4.95 16.83 9.78
C ALA A 169 -6.13 17.57 9.13
N GLN A 170 -6.73 17.04 8.09
CA GLN A 170 -7.87 17.60 7.36
C GLN A 170 -7.63 19.07 6.95
N LYS A 171 -6.48 19.35 6.33
CA LYS A 171 -6.09 20.72 5.91
C LYS A 171 -6.47 20.97 4.46
N GLU A 172 -6.76 22.24 4.13
CA GLU A 172 -7.09 22.69 2.78
C GLU A 172 -6.02 22.32 1.73
N GLY A 173 -4.75 22.25 2.14
CA GLY A 173 -3.65 21.81 1.26
C GLY A 173 -3.58 20.30 1.02
N ASP A 174 -4.49 19.48 1.54
CA ASP A 174 -4.59 18.06 1.27
C ASP A 174 -4.92 17.80 -0.21
N PRO A 175 -4.06 17.12 -0.97
CA PRO A 175 -4.29 16.88 -2.39
C PRO A 175 -5.36 15.82 -2.67
N HIS A 176 -5.73 15.02 -1.67
CA HIS A 176 -6.73 13.96 -1.82
C HIS A 176 -8.15 14.51 -1.82
N SER A 177 -8.43 15.50 -0.97
CA SER A 177 -9.80 16.00 -0.80
C SER A 177 -9.91 17.49 -0.46
N GLY A 178 -8.78 18.19 -0.23
CA GLY A 178 -8.79 19.53 0.34
C GLY A 178 -9.29 19.54 1.78
N GLY A 179 -8.98 18.51 2.55
CA GLY A 179 -9.33 18.37 3.97
C GLY A 179 -10.79 17.97 4.24
N ARG A 180 -11.52 17.43 3.24
CA ARG A 180 -12.97 17.16 3.35
C ARG A 180 -13.31 15.72 3.68
N VAL A 181 -12.37 14.78 3.53
CA VAL A 181 -12.57 13.36 3.88
C VAL A 181 -12.00 13.05 5.27
N LEU A 182 -12.45 11.94 5.83
CA LEU A 182 -11.91 11.41 7.07
C LEU A 182 -10.44 11.01 6.90
N ALA A 183 -9.65 11.12 7.96
CA ALA A 183 -8.28 10.59 8.00
C ALA A 183 -8.25 9.11 7.57
N GLY A 184 -7.18 8.68 6.89
CA GLY A 184 -7.06 7.33 6.37
C GLY A 184 -7.90 7.03 5.11
N HIS A 185 -8.45 8.06 4.45
CA HIS A 185 -9.26 7.92 3.23
C HIS A 185 -8.59 8.61 2.04
N PRO A 186 -7.42 8.16 1.59
CA PRO A 186 -6.76 8.74 0.44
C PRO A 186 -7.54 8.48 -0.85
N ALA A 187 -7.28 9.32 -1.85
CA ALA A 187 -7.73 9.15 -3.22
C ALA A 187 -6.76 9.88 -4.15
N SER A 188 -6.23 9.23 -5.15
CA SER A 188 -5.30 9.86 -6.07
C SER A 188 -5.43 9.32 -7.48
N ALA A 189 -5.88 10.19 -8.38
CA ALA A 189 -6.07 9.83 -9.76
C ALA A 189 -4.77 9.42 -10.46
N TRP A 190 -3.66 10.09 -10.18
CA TRP A 190 -2.37 9.80 -10.82
C TRP A 190 -1.69 8.55 -10.26
N LYS A 191 -2.05 8.13 -9.02
CA LYS A 191 -1.57 6.89 -8.41
C LYS A 191 -2.48 5.69 -8.70
N ASN A 192 -3.62 5.88 -9.38
CA ASN A 192 -4.69 4.90 -9.49
C ASN A 192 -5.16 4.35 -8.12
N GLU A 193 -5.06 5.18 -7.09
CA GLU A 193 -5.68 4.97 -5.80
C GLU A 193 -7.11 5.47 -5.84
N LEU A 194 -8.03 4.56 -5.62
CA LEU A 194 -9.46 4.82 -5.69
C LEU A 194 -9.96 5.38 -4.36
N PRO A 195 -10.98 6.24 -4.39
CA PRO A 195 -11.50 6.88 -3.19
C PRO A 195 -11.98 5.85 -2.17
N VAL A 196 -11.34 5.82 -1.01
CA VAL A 196 -11.75 4.93 0.09
C VAL A 196 -13.10 5.38 0.61
N ILE A 197 -14.03 4.43 0.69
CA ILE A 197 -15.40 4.63 1.20
C ILE A 197 -15.40 4.29 2.69
N SER A 198 -15.99 5.16 3.52
CA SER A 198 -16.01 4.97 4.97
C SER A 198 -16.88 3.80 5.45
N ASN A 199 -17.86 3.38 4.66
CA ASN A 199 -18.68 2.21 4.97
C ASN A 199 -17.80 0.95 4.89
N VAL A 200 -17.78 0.18 5.98
CA VAL A 200 -16.99 -1.05 6.07
C VAL A 200 -17.39 -2.00 4.94
N GLY A 201 -16.39 -2.50 4.20
CA GLY A 201 -16.62 -3.47 3.11
C GLY A 201 -17.06 -2.88 1.76
N ALA A 202 -17.58 -1.65 1.69
CA ALA A 202 -18.16 -1.09 0.46
C ALA A 202 -17.16 -0.95 -0.70
N ASN A 203 -15.86 -0.78 -0.40
CA ASN A 203 -14.79 -0.73 -1.40
C ASN A 203 -14.70 -2.03 -2.25
N ALA A 204 -15.06 -3.18 -1.67
CA ALA A 204 -14.93 -4.47 -2.35
C ALA A 204 -15.83 -4.55 -3.58
N LEU A 205 -17.11 -4.16 -3.47
CA LEU A 205 -18.06 -4.23 -4.57
C LEU A 205 -17.69 -3.26 -5.70
N THR A 206 -17.28 -2.03 -5.35
CA THR A 206 -16.85 -1.05 -6.36
C THR A 206 -15.55 -1.49 -7.05
N SER A 207 -14.62 -2.13 -6.33
CA SER A 207 -13.38 -2.70 -6.88
C SER A 207 -13.67 -3.84 -7.88
N VAL A 208 -14.64 -4.70 -7.57
CA VAL A 208 -15.11 -5.75 -8.50
C VAL A 208 -15.72 -5.12 -9.75
N GLY A 209 -16.49 -4.04 -9.61
CA GLY A 209 -17.03 -3.31 -10.77
C GLY A 209 -15.92 -2.82 -11.71
N ILE A 210 -14.82 -2.30 -11.17
CA ILE A 210 -13.63 -1.92 -11.95
C ILE A 210 -13.00 -3.16 -12.61
N ALA A 211 -12.82 -4.26 -11.86
CA ALA A 211 -12.25 -5.49 -12.41
C ALA A 211 -13.10 -6.05 -13.57
N GLN A 212 -14.42 -5.97 -13.47
CA GLN A 212 -15.33 -6.34 -14.57
C GLN A 212 -15.15 -5.42 -15.78
N GLY A 213 -15.00 -4.11 -15.57
CA GLY A 213 -14.68 -3.15 -16.61
C GLY A 213 -13.35 -3.46 -17.31
N LEU A 214 -12.30 -3.79 -16.55
CA LEU A 214 -11.00 -4.23 -17.08
C LEU A 214 -11.13 -5.52 -17.90
N LYS A 215 -11.94 -6.48 -17.44
CA LYS A 215 -12.25 -7.70 -18.21
C LYS A 215 -12.94 -7.37 -19.53
N LEU A 216 -13.95 -6.53 -19.53
CA LEU A 216 -14.65 -6.12 -20.75
C LEU A 216 -13.70 -5.45 -21.76
N ARG A 217 -12.79 -4.59 -21.28
CA ARG A 217 -11.75 -3.98 -22.10
C ARG A 217 -10.87 -5.03 -22.76
N ARG A 218 -10.38 -6.02 -21.99
CA ARG A 218 -9.59 -7.13 -22.55
C ARG A 218 -10.31 -7.88 -23.67
N LEU A 219 -11.60 -8.13 -23.49
CA LEU A 219 -12.42 -8.84 -24.46
C LEU A 219 -12.72 -8.03 -25.72
N GLN A 220 -12.87 -6.72 -25.59
CA GLN A 220 -13.24 -5.84 -26.70
C GLN A 220 -12.06 -5.36 -27.52
N GLY A 221 -10.83 -5.41 -26.97
CA GLY A 221 -9.62 -4.92 -27.62
C GLY A 221 -9.66 -3.42 -28.00
N LYS A 222 -10.54 -2.64 -27.38
CA LYS A 222 -10.74 -1.24 -27.68
C LYS A 222 -10.03 -0.36 -26.66
N GLU A 223 -9.18 0.51 -27.15
CA GLU A 223 -8.72 1.69 -26.42
C GLU A 223 -9.86 2.73 -26.43
N THR A 224 -10.29 3.14 -25.24
CA THR A 224 -11.23 4.25 -25.07
C THR A 224 -10.57 5.29 -24.16
N GLU A 225 -10.76 6.57 -24.46
CA GLU A 225 -10.18 7.71 -23.69
C GLU A 225 -10.45 7.63 -22.19
N VAL A 226 -11.56 7.02 -21.78
CA VAL A 226 -11.94 6.84 -20.36
C VAL A 226 -10.97 5.92 -19.62
N TRP A 227 -10.21 5.08 -20.32
CA TRP A 227 -9.36 4.04 -19.74
C TRP A 227 -7.86 4.31 -19.86
N GLU A 228 -7.45 5.50 -20.28
CA GLU A 228 -6.02 5.86 -20.38
C GLU A 228 -5.24 5.66 -19.07
N ARG A 229 -5.92 5.78 -17.94
CA ARG A 229 -5.32 5.54 -16.61
C ARG A 229 -4.93 4.09 -16.36
N PHE A 230 -5.66 3.15 -16.96
CA PHE A 230 -5.44 1.72 -16.81
C PHE A 230 -4.81 1.16 -18.09
N ASP A 231 -3.76 1.81 -18.57
CA ASP A 231 -3.21 1.64 -19.91
C ASP A 231 -2.57 0.27 -20.19
N ALA A 232 -2.46 -0.61 -19.20
CA ALA A 232 -2.01 -1.97 -19.40
C ALA A 232 -3.21 -2.90 -19.69
N PRO A 233 -3.16 -3.70 -20.78
CA PRO A 233 -4.24 -4.62 -21.14
C PRO A 233 -4.47 -5.71 -20.09
N ASP A 234 -3.51 -5.96 -19.21
CA ASP A 234 -3.53 -6.94 -18.14
C ASP A 234 -3.63 -6.30 -16.74
N ALA A 235 -4.05 -5.02 -16.63
CA ALA A 235 -4.29 -4.36 -15.35
C ALA A 235 -5.32 -5.12 -14.51
N ILE A 236 -5.16 -5.05 -13.19
CA ILE A 236 -6.04 -5.70 -12.20
C ILE A 236 -6.63 -4.66 -11.24
N SER A 237 -7.65 -5.05 -10.50
CA SER A 237 -8.19 -4.27 -9.39
C SER A 237 -7.89 -4.96 -8.08
N VAL A 238 -7.37 -4.22 -7.12
CA VAL A 238 -7.00 -4.71 -5.78
C VAL A 238 -7.78 -3.95 -4.72
N CYS A 239 -8.34 -4.67 -3.77
CA CYS A 239 -9.05 -4.09 -2.63
C CYS A 239 -8.52 -4.66 -1.33
N HIS A 240 -8.22 -3.78 -0.39
CA HIS A 240 -7.81 -4.15 0.96
C HIS A 240 -8.98 -4.00 1.93
N VAL A 241 -9.18 -5.01 2.76
CA VAL A 241 -10.22 -5.01 3.81
C VAL A 241 -9.70 -5.62 5.11
N GLY A 242 -10.32 -5.30 6.23
CA GLY A 242 -10.07 -5.98 7.50
C GLY A 242 -10.86 -7.28 7.62
N ASP A 243 -10.50 -8.11 8.60
CA ASP A 243 -11.19 -9.36 8.95
C ASP A 243 -12.69 -9.16 9.25
N ALA A 244 -13.02 -8.13 10.02
CA ALA A 244 -14.41 -7.81 10.33
C ALA A 244 -15.23 -7.40 9.09
N SER A 245 -14.59 -6.83 8.06
CA SER A 245 -15.26 -6.47 6.81
C SER A 245 -15.81 -7.70 6.07
N MET A 246 -15.25 -8.88 6.32
CA MET A 246 -15.71 -10.12 5.68
C MET A 246 -17.12 -10.55 6.10
N ALA A 247 -17.65 -9.97 7.20
CA ALA A 247 -19.01 -10.18 7.64
C ALA A 247 -20.03 -9.23 6.97
N GLU A 248 -19.55 -8.22 6.24
CA GLU A 248 -20.43 -7.26 5.55
C GLU A 248 -21.03 -7.85 4.28
N GLY A 249 -22.32 -7.53 4.02
CA GLY A 249 -23.05 -8.04 2.86
C GLY A 249 -22.40 -7.68 1.53
N GLU A 250 -21.88 -6.46 1.42
CA GLU A 250 -21.17 -5.97 0.23
C GLU A 250 -19.94 -6.80 -0.13
N VAL A 251 -19.20 -7.31 0.86
CA VAL A 251 -18.04 -8.17 0.58
C VAL A 251 -18.49 -9.54 0.07
N GLY A 252 -19.55 -10.10 0.66
CA GLY A 252 -20.15 -11.35 0.19
C GLY A 252 -20.67 -11.23 -1.25
N GLU A 253 -21.36 -10.14 -1.57
CA GLU A 253 -21.82 -9.84 -2.93
C GLU A 253 -20.64 -9.63 -3.89
N ALA A 254 -19.63 -8.85 -3.49
CA ALA A 254 -18.44 -8.63 -4.31
C ALA A 254 -17.74 -9.94 -4.70
N LEU A 255 -17.57 -10.86 -3.76
CA LEU A 255 -16.96 -12.16 -4.05
C LEU A 255 -17.81 -13.01 -4.99
N GLN A 256 -19.14 -12.97 -4.85
CA GLN A 256 -20.05 -13.65 -5.79
C GLN A 256 -19.96 -13.03 -7.19
N GLU A 257 -19.99 -11.70 -7.30
CA GLU A 257 -19.85 -11.00 -8.57
C GLU A 257 -18.47 -11.24 -9.21
N ALA A 258 -17.41 -11.34 -8.39
CA ALA A 258 -16.06 -11.56 -8.88
C ALA A 258 -15.89 -12.90 -9.59
N VAL A 259 -16.61 -13.97 -9.19
CA VAL A 259 -16.52 -15.30 -9.81
C VAL A 259 -17.50 -15.50 -10.95
N LYS A 260 -18.52 -14.65 -11.10
CA LYS A 260 -19.51 -14.78 -12.17
C LYS A 260 -18.89 -14.69 -13.56
N ASN A 261 -19.49 -15.38 -14.51
CA ASN A 261 -19.11 -15.34 -15.93
C ASN A 261 -17.63 -15.67 -16.19
N GLY A 262 -17.07 -16.59 -15.42
CA GLY A 262 -15.68 -17.03 -15.56
C GLY A 262 -14.65 -16.15 -14.83
N GLY A 263 -15.10 -15.28 -13.94
CA GLY A 263 -14.26 -14.45 -13.09
C GLY A 263 -13.88 -13.10 -13.72
N CYS A 264 -13.22 -12.26 -12.91
CA CYS A 264 -12.63 -10.99 -13.33
C CYS A 264 -11.27 -10.77 -12.62
N PRO A 265 -10.37 -9.89 -13.14
CA PRO A 265 -9.03 -9.67 -12.58
C PRO A 265 -9.11 -8.83 -11.29
N PHE A 266 -9.44 -9.50 -10.20
CA PHE A 266 -9.67 -8.91 -8.89
C PHE A 266 -8.83 -9.60 -7.82
N VAL A 267 -8.23 -8.84 -6.91
CA VAL A 267 -7.57 -9.36 -5.70
C VAL A 267 -8.19 -8.72 -4.47
N LEU A 268 -8.73 -9.55 -3.58
CA LEU A 268 -9.16 -9.13 -2.25
C LEU A 268 -8.09 -9.48 -1.24
N VAL A 269 -7.51 -8.49 -0.57
CA VAL A 269 -6.51 -8.67 0.49
C VAL A 269 -7.20 -8.50 1.84
N VAL A 270 -7.27 -9.58 2.61
CA VAL A 270 -7.90 -9.60 3.94
C VAL A 270 -6.83 -9.49 5.01
N HIS A 271 -6.82 -8.37 5.70
CA HIS A 271 -5.92 -8.08 6.82
C HIS A 271 -6.56 -8.59 8.12
N ASN A 272 -6.10 -9.73 8.61
CA ASN A 272 -6.66 -10.32 9.81
C ASN A 272 -5.73 -10.11 11.02
N ASN A 273 -6.09 -9.12 11.84
CA ASN A 273 -5.45 -8.86 13.12
C ASN A 273 -6.22 -9.47 14.30
N GLY A 274 -7.23 -10.30 14.02
CA GLY A 274 -8.03 -11.01 15.01
C GLY A 274 -9.07 -10.16 15.73
N SER A 275 -9.33 -8.92 15.26
CA SER A 275 -10.26 -8.03 15.98
C SER A 275 -10.89 -6.97 15.08
N GLY A 276 -12.21 -6.87 15.11
CA GLY A 276 -12.96 -5.76 14.55
C GLY A 276 -13.39 -4.79 15.65
N ILE A 277 -12.62 -3.70 15.86
CA ILE A 277 -12.80 -2.71 16.93
C ILE A 277 -12.79 -3.40 18.31
N SER A 278 -13.95 -3.81 18.82
CA SER A 278 -14.12 -4.44 20.13
C SER A 278 -14.60 -5.90 20.05
N THR A 279 -14.78 -6.43 18.84
CA THR A 279 -15.26 -7.80 18.61
C THR A 279 -14.10 -8.68 18.16
N ASP A 280 -13.86 -9.77 18.87
CA ASP A 280 -12.89 -10.79 18.44
C ASP A 280 -13.38 -11.48 17.16
N VAL A 281 -12.46 -11.77 16.24
CA VAL A 281 -12.78 -12.43 14.97
C VAL A 281 -13.49 -13.78 15.17
N ARG A 282 -13.18 -14.47 16.27
CA ARG A 282 -13.83 -15.76 16.64
C ARG A 282 -15.30 -15.61 16.96
N GLU A 283 -15.73 -14.44 17.42
CA GLU A 283 -17.14 -14.14 17.71
C GLU A 283 -17.84 -13.51 16.49
N GLY A 284 -17.10 -12.68 15.74
CA GLY A 284 -17.63 -11.95 14.57
C GLY A 284 -17.68 -12.75 13.27
N SER A 285 -17.12 -13.98 13.25
CA SER A 285 -17.01 -14.78 12.03
C SER A 285 -17.62 -16.17 12.18
N VAL A 286 -18.06 -16.76 11.07
CA VAL A 286 -18.55 -18.15 11.07
C VAL A 286 -17.41 -19.10 11.43
N ALA A 287 -17.60 -19.89 12.47
CA ALA A 287 -16.61 -20.83 13.02
C ALA A 287 -15.26 -20.18 13.40
N GLY A 288 -15.24 -18.87 13.64
CA GLY A 288 -14.01 -18.13 13.95
C GLY A 288 -13.08 -17.89 12.75
N ASP A 289 -13.54 -18.17 11.54
CA ASP A 289 -12.81 -18.01 10.30
C ASP A 289 -13.46 -16.90 9.44
N PRO A 290 -12.81 -15.72 9.26
CA PRO A 290 -13.40 -14.62 8.53
C PRO A 290 -13.64 -14.93 7.06
N ILE A 291 -12.93 -15.90 6.48
CA ILE A 291 -13.10 -16.30 5.08
C ILE A 291 -13.92 -17.59 4.89
N ALA A 292 -14.55 -18.09 5.94
CA ALA A 292 -15.30 -19.36 5.88
C ALA A 292 -16.32 -19.40 4.74
N LEU A 293 -17.08 -18.33 4.54
CA LEU A 293 -18.07 -18.25 3.46
C LEU A 293 -17.44 -18.14 2.07
N ALA A 294 -16.26 -17.55 1.96
CA ALA A 294 -15.54 -17.43 0.70
C ALA A 294 -14.99 -18.77 0.20
N ARG A 295 -14.71 -19.72 1.10
CA ARG A 295 -14.14 -21.04 0.76
C ARG A 295 -15.01 -21.79 -0.24
N GLY A 296 -16.32 -21.67 -0.16
CA GLY A 296 -17.26 -22.27 -1.10
C GLY A 296 -17.14 -21.76 -2.54
N LEU A 297 -16.57 -20.57 -2.73
CA LEU A 297 -16.39 -19.97 -4.05
C LEU A 297 -15.14 -20.48 -4.80
N ALA A 298 -14.27 -21.22 -4.14
CA ALA A 298 -13.08 -21.79 -4.77
C ALA A 298 -13.46 -22.72 -5.95
N GLN A 299 -14.53 -23.49 -5.85
CA GLN A 299 -15.06 -24.33 -6.94
C GLN A 299 -15.52 -23.53 -8.18
N TYR A 300 -15.75 -22.22 -8.02
CA TYR A 300 -16.14 -21.31 -9.10
C TYR A 300 -14.98 -20.43 -9.59
N GLY A 301 -13.73 -20.72 -9.17
CA GLY A 301 -12.52 -20.08 -9.67
C GLY A 301 -11.96 -18.96 -8.80
N LEU A 302 -12.46 -18.79 -7.56
CA LEU A 302 -11.77 -17.96 -6.56
C LEU A 302 -10.52 -18.70 -6.08
N LYS A 303 -9.32 -18.12 -6.33
CA LYS A 303 -8.09 -18.64 -5.74
C LYS A 303 -7.97 -18.11 -4.31
N ILE A 304 -7.92 -18.98 -3.33
CA ILE A 304 -7.70 -18.62 -1.92
C ILE A 304 -6.25 -18.91 -1.56
N ILE A 305 -5.58 -17.91 -1.00
CA ILE A 305 -4.20 -17.99 -0.51
C ILE A 305 -4.22 -17.52 0.93
N GLU A 306 -3.66 -18.32 1.83
CA GLU A 306 -3.56 -18.00 3.26
C GLU A 306 -2.09 -17.97 3.67
N VAL A 307 -1.71 -16.98 4.48
CA VAL A 307 -0.34 -16.81 4.94
C VAL A 307 -0.31 -16.20 6.33
N ASP A 308 0.66 -16.64 7.13
CA ASP A 308 0.98 -16.01 8.41
C ASP A 308 1.68 -14.67 8.18
N GLY A 309 1.11 -13.59 8.71
CA GLY A 309 1.65 -12.24 8.59
C GLY A 309 3.01 -12.03 9.27
N THR A 310 3.47 -13.00 10.06
CA THR A 310 4.81 -12.98 10.68
C THR A 310 5.87 -13.68 9.81
N ASP A 311 5.46 -14.44 8.79
CA ASP A 311 6.37 -15.04 7.81
C ASP A 311 6.63 -14.05 6.68
N VAL A 312 7.71 -13.29 6.79
CA VAL A 312 8.07 -12.25 5.82
C VAL A 312 8.16 -12.79 4.40
N GLN A 313 8.87 -13.88 4.19
CA GLN A 313 9.02 -14.46 2.84
C GLN A 313 7.71 -15.02 2.32
N GLY A 314 6.97 -15.71 3.18
CA GLY A 314 5.65 -16.25 2.83
C GLY A 314 4.67 -15.17 2.41
N VAL A 315 4.68 -13.98 3.07
CA VAL A 315 3.83 -12.85 2.68
C VAL A 315 4.17 -12.31 1.29
N PHE A 316 5.47 -12.15 0.96
CA PHE A 316 5.88 -11.74 -0.38
C PHE A 316 5.48 -12.76 -1.44
N ASP A 317 5.70 -14.04 -1.20
CA ASP A 317 5.34 -15.12 -2.13
C ASP A 317 3.81 -15.19 -2.33
N ALA A 318 3.04 -15.09 -1.26
CA ALA A 318 1.58 -15.08 -1.31
C ALA A 318 1.02 -13.87 -2.08
N CYS A 319 1.59 -12.68 -1.87
CA CYS A 319 1.24 -11.48 -2.63
C CYS A 319 1.54 -11.64 -4.13
N ARG A 320 2.74 -12.15 -4.47
CA ARG A 320 3.09 -12.48 -5.87
C ARG A 320 2.07 -13.40 -6.49
N ASP A 321 1.79 -14.51 -5.83
CA ASP A 321 0.93 -15.57 -6.34
C ASP A 321 -0.52 -15.10 -6.53
N ALA A 322 -1.02 -14.20 -5.67
CA ALA A 322 -2.34 -13.60 -5.81
C ALA A 322 -2.40 -12.64 -7.02
N VAL A 323 -1.43 -11.72 -7.11
CA VAL A 323 -1.35 -10.73 -8.19
C VAL A 323 -1.15 -11.40 -9.54
N GLU A 324 -0.18 -12.34 -9.64
CA GLU A 324 0.10 -13.03 -10.90
C GLU A 324 -1.06 -13.90 -11.37
N TYR A 325 -1.72 -14.60 -10.46
CA TYR A 325 -2.90 -15.38 -10.80
C TYR A 325 -4.00 -14.49 -11.39
N SER A 326 -4.33 -13.42 -10.68
CA SER A 326 -5.36 -12.50 -11.15
C SER A 326 -5.01 -11.87 -12.49
N ARG A 327 -3.75 -11.47 -12.67
CA ARG A 327 -3.26 -10.84 -13.89
C ARG A 327 -3.24 -11.81 -15.07
N LYS A 328 -2.67 -13.02 -14.90
CA LYS A 328 -2.51 -14.00 -15.97
C LYS A 328 -3.83 -14.69 -16.35
N GLU A 329 -4.59 -15.13 -15.35
CA GLU A 329 -5.82 -15.90 -15.57
C GLU A 329 -7.06 -15.01 -15.78
N GLY A 330 -6.98 -13.71 -15.41
CA GLY A 330 -8.15 -12.82 -15.42
C GLY A 330 -9.22 -13.23 -14.42
N LYS A 331 -8.85 -13.91 -13.34
CA LYS A 331 -9.75 -14.49 -12.33
C LYS A 331 -9.49 -13.89 -10.95
N PRO A 332 -10.48 -13.97 -10.03
CA PRO A 332 -10.32 -13.39 -8.70
C PRO A 332 -9.42 -14.23 -7.80
N ALA A 333 -8.65 -13.56 -6.95
CA ALA A 333 -7.91 -14.14 -5.83
C ALA A 333 -8.33 -13.50 -4.51
N LEU A 334 -8.34 -14.27 -3.44
CA LEU A 334 -8.47 -13.81 -2.06
C LEU A 334 -7.17 -14.16 -1.34
N LEU A 335 -6.48 -13.15 -0.85
CA LEU A 335 -5.28 -13.27 -0.04
C LEU A 335 -5.64 -12.99 1.43
N HIS A 336 -5.60 -13.99 2.27
CA HIS A 336 -5.87 -13.88 3.70
C HIS A 336 -4.55 -13.89 4.48
N VAL A 337 -4.19 -12.72 4.99
CA VAL A 337 -3.00 -12.58 5.85
C VAL A 337 -3.47 -12.53 7.31
N HIS A 338 -3.18 -13.58 8.05
CA HIS A 338 -3.59 -13.72 9.44
C HIS A 338 -2.43 -13.47 10.42
N HIS A 339 -2.72 -13.39 11.71
CA HIS A 339 -1.77 -13.09 12.79
C HIS A 339 -1.09 -11.72 12.65
N LEU A 340 -1.76 -10.77 12.04
CA LEU A 340 -1.30 -9.39 12.06
C LEU A 340 -1.42 -8.81 13.47
N TYR A 341 -0.58 -7.81 13.78
CA TYR A 341 -0.61 -7.15 15.09
C TYR A 341 -1.94 -6.40 15.29
N LYS A 342 -2.43 -6.41 16.58
CA LYS A 342 -3.62 -5.68 17.02
C LYS A 342 -3.32 -4.22 17.31
#